data_dfed5aa15bb36668a57b1e512d6310d2
#
_entry.id   dfed5aa15bb36668a57b1e512d6310d2
#
_cell.length_a   1.000
_cell.length_b   1.000
_cell.length_c   1.000
_cell.angle_alpha   90.00
_cell.angle_beta   90.00
_cell.angle_gamma   90.00
#
_symmetry.space_group_name_H-M   'P 1'
#
loop_
_entity.id
_entity.type
_entity.pdbx_description
1 polymer ?
#
loop_
_entity_poly.entity_id
_entity_poly.type
_entity_poly.pdbx_seq_one_letter_code
_entity_poly.pdbx_strand_id
1 'polypeptide(L)'
;TVSGLVAEVAGWRAVFVFAAASMLLLAFVLRRALPRVEPTERLGYPALLRSVLSLIATEPVLRQRMALGACCMCCFSMLWTAIAFLLGDPPFGYGEGVIGLFGLLGVVGASIAPLAGRLTDRGHARLVTTGFLALLLASWGLLALGRTTLIPLMIGIVILDAGVQGTHITNQAAIYVLAPELRSRLTTAYMVAYFLGGTAGTLLATLAYDAGGWDAVCAVGAGIMVVALGLWGLTRRVGAPATT
;
A
#
# COMPACT_ATOMS: atom_id res chain seq x y z
N THR A 1 10.10 14.59 -5.15
CA THR A 1 10.13 15.63 -6.19
C THR A 1 9.95 17.03 -5.60
N VAL A 2 8.73 17.49 -5.23
CA VAL A 2 8.55 18.81 -4.59
C VAL A 2 9.25 18.86 -3.24
N SER A 3 9.11 17.82 -2.43
CA SER A 3 9.78 17.71 -1.12
C SER A 3 11.31 17.72 -1.23
N GLY A 4 11.89 17.05 -2.23
CA GLY A 4 13.32 17.06 -2.49
C GLY A 4 13.84 18.47 -2.82
N LEU A 5 13.15 19.16 -3.74
CA LEU A 5 13.50 20.54 -4.11
C LEU A 5 13.38 21.51 -2.92
N VAL A 6 12.32 21.39 -2.11
CA VAL A 6 12.16 22.21 -0.91
C VAL A 6 13.25 21.89 0.13
N ALA A 7 13.60 20.62 0.29
CA ALA A 7 14.65 20.21 1.23
C ALA A 7 16.02 20.75 0.81
N GLU A 8 16.33 20.73 -0.48
CA GLU A 8 17.60 21.21 -1.03
C GLU A 8 17.78 22.74 -0.88
N VAL A 9 16.70 23.52 -1.06
CA VAL A 9 16.74 24.99 -0.99
C VAL A 9 16.56 25.52 0.43
N ALA A 10 15.67 24.92 1.24
CA ALA A 10 15.25 25.47 2.53
C ALA A 10 15.40 24.49 3.71
N GLY A 11 15.99 23.31 3.46
CA GLY A 11 16.20 22.28 4.46
C GLY A 11 14.95 21.42 4.74
N TRP A 12 15.19 20.25 5.35
CA TRP A 12 14.13 19.27 5.61
C TRP A 12 12.97 19.77 6.48
N ARG A 13 13.24 20.73 7.40
CA ARG A 13 12.18 21.33 8.23
C ARG A 13 11.16 22.12 7.42
N ALA A 14 11.60 22.78 6.35
CA ALA A 14 10.71 23.55 5.48
C ALA A 14 9.73 22.65 4.74
N VAL A 15 10.07 21.38 4.45
CA VAL A 15 9.16 20.40 3.86
C VAL A 15 7.94 20.18 4.75
N PHE A 16 8.14 20.01 6.06
CA PHE A 16 7.04 19.82 7.01
C PHE A 16 6.19 21.09 7.18
N VAL A 17 6.81 22.26 7.19
CA VAL A 17 6.06 23.53 7.25
C VAL A 17 5.22 23.72 6.00
N PHE A 18 5.79 23.45 4.82
CA PHE A 18 5.04 23.50 3.55
C PHE A 18 3.87 22.49 3.53
N ALA A 19 4.10 21.26 3.96
CA ALA A 19 3.06 20.24 4.05
C ALA A 19 1.95 20.66 5.02
N ALA A 20 2.29 21.17 6.21
CA ALA A 20 1.33 21.67 7.18
C ALA A 20 0.50 22.84 6.63
N ALA A 21 1.14 23.84 6.00
CA ALA A 21 0.45 24.96 5.38
C ALA A 21 -0.52 24.50 4.26
N SER A 22 -0.07 23.54 3.42
CA SER A 22 -0.90 22.98 2.35
C SER A 22 -2.12 22.24 2.92
N MET A 23 -1.96 21.48 4.00
CA MET A 23 -3.07 20.78 4.67
C MET A 23 -4.05 21.74 5.32
N LEU A 24 -3.59 22.83 5.95
CA LEU A 24 -4.45 23.85 6.52
C LEU A 24 -5.25 24.58 5.43
N LEU A 25 -4.61 24.92 4.31
CA LEU A 25 -5.28 25.50 3.16
C LEU A 25 -6.35 24.56 2.61
N LEU A 26 -5.99 23.29 2.39
CA LEU A 26 -6.94 22.28 1.92
C LEU A 26 -8.13 22.11 2.89
N ALA A 27 -7.86 22.04 4.20
CA ALA A 27 -8.91 21.96 5.21
C ALA A 27 -9.85 23.16 5.17
N PHE A 28 -9.31 24.37 4.97
CA PHE A 28 -10.11 25.58 4.83
C PHE A 28 -10.99 25.54 3.57
N VAL A 29 -10.43 25.14 2.43
CA VAL A 29 -11.17 25.02 1.16
C VAL A 29 -12.27 23.97 1.28
N LEU A 30 -11.96 22.77 1.80
CA LEU A 30 -12.93 21.69 1.98
C LEU A 30 -14.06 22.07 2.94
N ARG A 31 -13.73 22.76 4.04
CA ARG A 31 -14.75 23.27 4.97
C ARG A 31 -15.75 24.24 4.31
N ARG A 32 -15.31 24.96 3.28
CA ARG A 32 -16.17 25.89 2.52
C ARG A 32 -16.92 25.21 1.38
N ALA A 33 -16.30 24.21 0.74
CA ALA A 33 -16.81 23.56 -0.46
C ALA A 33 -17.72 22.35 -0.17
N LEU A 34 -17.48 21.63 0.93
CA LEU A 34 -18.24 20.41 1.22
C LEU A 34 -19.58 20.72 1.91
N PRO A 35 -20.69 20.09 1.44
CA PRO A 35 -21.97 20.16 2.13
C PRO A 35 -21.88 19.46 3.51
N ARG A 36 -22.65 19.98 4.48
CA ARG A 36 -22.77 19.33 5.78
C ARG A 36 -23.65 18.09 5.63
N VAL A 37 -23.07 16.94 5.85
CA VAL A 37 -23.80 15.65 5.90
C VAL A 37 -24.11 15.36 7.37
N GLU A 38 -25.40 15.21 7.69
CA GLU A 38 -25.82 14.79 9.03
C GLU A 38 -25.50 13.31 9.22
N PRO A 39 -24.92 12.92 10.39
CA PRO A 39 -24.64 11.51 10.65
C PRO A 39 -25.94 10.71 10.76
N THR A 40 -26.03 9.62 10.02
CA THR A 40 -27.22 8.73 9.99
C THR A 40 -27.42 8.00 11.33
N GLU A 41 -26.34 7.79 12.08
CA GLU A 41 -26.37 7.16 13.42
C GLU A 41 -25.47 7.92 14.39
N ARG A 42 -25.98 8.23 15.57
CA ARG A 42 -25.23 8.86 16.67
C ARG A 42 -24.77 7.80 17.67
N LEU A 43 -23.83 6.95 17.27
CA LEU A 43 -23.21 6.00 18.19
C LEU A 43 -22.13 6.71 19.01
N GLY A 44 -22.10 6.41 20.32
CA GLY A 44 -20.98 6.83 21.17
C GLY A 44 -19.67 6.18 20.72
N TYR A 45 -18.54 6.85 20.93
CA TYR A 45 -17.21 6.41 20.49
C TYR A 45 -16.85 4.96 20.91
N PRO A 46 -17.11 4.51 22.18
CA PRO A 46 -16.85 3.11 22.56
C PRO A 46 -17.70 2.09 21.79
N ALA A 47 -18.96 2.43 21.50
CA ALA A 47 -19.86 1.57 20.73
C ALA A 47 -19.37 1.46 19.28
N LEU A 48 -18.86 2.56 18.71
CA LEU A 48 -18.26 2.57 17.38
C LEU A 48 -17.04 1.65 17.31
N LEU A 49 -16.09 1.76 18.25
CA LEU A 49 -14.92 0.89 18.30
C LEU A 49 -15.31 -0.59 18.46
N ARG A 50 -16.26 -0.88 19.34
CA ARG A 50 -16.78 -2.25 19.53
C ARG A 50 -17.37 -2.79 18.23
N SER A 51 -18.09 -1.97 17.46
CA SER A 51 -18.68 -2.39 16.19
C SER A 51 -17.61 -2.71 15.13
N VAL A 52 -16.50 -1.97 15.08
CA VAL A 52 -15.36 -2.28 14.20
C VAL A 52 -14.71 -3.61 14.59
N LEU A 53 -14.47 -3.85 15.89
CA LEU A 53 -13.91 -5.11 16.38
C LEU A 53 -14.86 -6.29 16.12
N SER A 54 -16.17 -6.09 16.27
CA SER A 54 -17.17 -7.10 15.93
C SER A 54 -17.11 -7.47 14.44
N LEU A 55 -17.02 -6.48 13.54
CA LEU A 55 -16.89 -6.75 12.09
C LEU A 55 -15.63 -7.57 11.78
N ILE A 56 -14.51 -7.25 12.42
CA ILE A 56 -13.27 -8.03 12.26
C ILE A 56 -13.47 -9.48 12.75
N ALA A 57 -14.22 -9.67 13.86
CA ALA A 57 -14.44 -11.01 14.41
C ALA A 57 -15.39 -11.84 13.55
N THR A 58 -16.44 -11.22 12.97
CA THR A 58 -17.53 -11.93 12.27
C THR A 58 -17.28 -12.08 10.78
N GLU A 59 -16.56 -11.14 10.13
CA GLU A 59 -16.43 -11.10 8.67
C GLU A 59 -15.11 -11.74 8.18
N PRO A 60 -15.11 -12.98 7.70
CA PRO A 60 -13.89 -13.66 7.25
C PRO A 60 -13.29 -13.02 5.99
N VAL A 61 -14.12 -12.46 5.10
CA VAL A 61 -13.64 -11.75 3.92
C VAL A 61 -12.86 -10.50 4.33
N LEU A 62 -13.36 -9.74 5.32
CA LEU A 62 -12.67 -8.56 5.84
C LEU A 62 -11.29 -8.95 6.37
N ARG A 63 -11.19 -9.98 7.22
CA ARG A 63 -9.90 -10.45 7.76
C ARG A 63 -8.91 -10.84 6.66
N GLN A 64 -9.39 -11.58 5.65
CA GLN A 64 -8.56 -11.96 4.51
C GLN A 64 -8.01 -10.73 3.79
N ARG A 65 -8.87 -9.75 3.48
CA ARG A 65 -8.47 -8.53 2.77
C ARG A 65 -7.56 -7.63 3.61
N MET A 66 -7.79 -7.57 4.93
CA MET A 66 -6.90 -6.91 5.89
C MET A 66 -5.49 -7.51 5.86
N ALA A 67 -5.38 -8.84 5.92
CA ALA A 67 -4.09 -9.53 5.89
C ALA A 67 -3.34 -9.30 4.56
N LEU A 68 -4.03 -9.42 3.41
CA LEU A 68 -3.45 -9.14 2.11
C LEU A 68 -3.02 -7.67 1.98
N GLY A 69 -3.85 -6.74 2.43
CA GLY A 69 -3.52 -5.31 2.42
C GLY A 69 -2.31 -5.00 3.29
N ALA A 70 -2.21 -5.60 4.48
CA ALA A 70 -1.06 -5.45 5.37
C ALA A 70 0.23 -5.98 4.74
N CYS A 71 0.21 -7.16 4.10
CA CYS A 71 1.36 -7.71 3.37
C CYS A 71 1.79 -6.79 2.21
N CYS A 72 0.83 -6.29 1.42
CA CYS A 72 1.14 -5.40 0.30
C CYS A 72 1.76 -4.08 0.77
N MET A 73 1.17 -3.45 1.80
CA MET A 73 1.71 -2.20 2.34
C MET A 73 3.05 -2.40 3.05
N CYS A 74 3.25 -3.57 3.66
CA CYS A 74 4.55 -3.96 4.20
C CYS A 74 5.63 -3.97 3.10
N CYS A 75 5.38 -4.64 1.98
CA CYS A 75 6.29 -4.66 0.83
C CYS A 75 6.52 -3.27 0.23
N PHE A 76 5.48 -2.44 0.12
CA PHE A 76 5.60 -1.07 -0.34
C PHE A 76 6.53 -0.25 0.57
N SER A 77 6.28 -0.27 1.88
CA SER A 77 7.11 0.46 2.84
C SER A 77 8.54 -0.08 2.90
N MET A 78 8.74 -1.40 2.75
CA MET A 78 10.06 -2.00 2.66
C MET A 78 10.84 -1.45 1.47
N LEU A 79 10.24 -1.44 0.28
CA LEU A 79 10.89 -0.90 -0.92
C LEU A 79 11.29 0.55 -0.71
N TRP A 80 10.32 1.42 -0.37
CA TRP A 80 10.55 2.87 -0.30
C TRP A 80 11.47 3.29 0.85
N THR A 81 11.60 2.46 1.90
CA THR A 81 12.60 2.68 2.95
C THR A 81 14.00 2.25 2.49
N ALA A 82 14.13 1.03 1.96
CA ALA A 82 15.44 0.47 1.65
C ALA A 82 16.07 1.03 0.36
N ILE A 83 15.24 1.52 -0.60
CA ILE A 83 15.75 2.05 -1.87
C ILE A 83 16.64 3.27 -1.68
N ALA A 84 16.37 4.09 -0.64
CA ALA A 84 17.21 5.24 -0.34
C ALA A 84 18.63 4.81 0.05
N PHE A 85 18.76 3.71 0.80
CA PHE A 85 20.07 3.15 1.16
C PHE A 85 20.78 2.59 -0.07
N LEU A 86 20.08 1.80 -0.89
CA LEU A 86 20.64 1.23 -2.12
C LEU A 86 21.17 2.29 -3.07
N LEU A 87 20.38 3.35 -3.31
CA LEU A 87 20.73 4.39 -4.27
C LEU A 87 21.77 5.38 -3.73
N GLY A 88 21.85 5.54 -2.40
CA GLY A 88 22.84 6.38 -1.74
C GLY A 88 24.23 5.74 -1.66
N ASP A 89 24.30 4.41 -1.63
CA ASP A 89 25.53 3.62 -1.53
C ASP A 89 26.10 3.24 -2.91
N PRO A 90 27.40 2.86 -3.00
CA PRO A 90 27.94 2.26 -4.22
C PRO A 90 27.17 0.99 -4.62
N PRO A 91 26.94 0.75 -5.91
CA PRO A 91 27.57 1.39 -7.08
C PRO A 91 26.88 2.67 -7.57
N PHE A 92 25.72 3.06 -7.01
CA PHE A 92 24.96 4.19 -7.52
C PHE A 92 25.47 5.54 -6.99
N GLY A 93 25.57 5.72 -5.67
CA GLY A 93 26.09 6.93 -5.05
C GLY A 93 25.30 8.20 -5.38
N TYR A 94 23.96 8.09 -5.53
CA TYR A 94 23.12 9.21 -5.92
C TYR A 94 22.80 10.13 -4.74
N GLY A 95 22.76 11.43 -5.01
CA GLY A 95 22.28 12.43 -4.05
C GLY A 95 20.75 12.40 -3.87
N GLU A 96 20.29 13.02 -2.77
CA GLU A 96 18.87 13.01 -2.36
C GLU A 96 17.90 13.49 -3.45
N GLY A 97 18.29 14.49 -4.25
CA GLY A 97 17.50 15.02 -5.36
C GLY A 97 17.20 13.96 -6.43
N VAL A 98 18.22 13.17 -6.82
CA VAL A 98 18.08 12.09 -7.81
C VAL A 98 17.23 10.95 -7.23
N ILE A 99 17.49 10.55 -5.97
CA ILE A 99 16.69 9.54 -5.27
C ILE A 99 15.23 9.95 -5.24
N GLY A 100 14.94 11.23 -4.99
CA GLY A 100 13.57 11.76 -5.01
C GLY A 100 12.87 11.63 -6.37
N LEU A 101 13.59 11.60 -7.49
CA LEU A 101 13.00 11.40 -8.83
C LEU A 101 12.45 9.97 -9.04
N PHE A 102 13.00 8.99 -8.33
CA PHE A 102 12.45 7.62 -8.36
C PHE A 102 11.00 7.56 -7.87
N GLY A 103 10.57 8.51 -7.04
CA GLY A 103 9.15 8.66 -6.65
C GLY A 103 8.21 8.85 -7.84
N LEU A 104 8.69 9.33 -8.99
CA LEU A 104 7.87 9.44 -10.21
C LEU A 104 7.53 8.06 -10.81
N LEU A 105 8.36 7.05 -10.60
CA LEU A 105 8.08 5.68 -11.02
C LEU A 105 6.86 5.12 -10.27
N GLY A 106 6.69 5.50 -8.99
CA GLY A 106 5.51 5.16 -8.21
C GLY A 106 4.22 5.74 -8.82
N VAL A 107 4.26 6.97 -9.37
CA VAL A 107 3.11 7.56 -10.07
C VAL A 107 2.74 6.73 -11.30
N VAL A 108 3.74 6.25 -12.06
CA VAL A 108 3.51 5.37 -13.21
C VAL A 108 2.87 4.06 -12.77
N GLY A 109 3.39 3.41 -11.72
CA GLY A 109 2.81 2.19 -11.16
C GLY A 109 1.37 2.41 -10.65
N ALA A 110 1.12 3.50 -9.93
CA ALA A 110 -0.20 3.83 -9.42
C ALA A 110 -1.25 4.09 -10.51
N SER A 111 -0.84 4.46 -11.73
CA SER A 111 -1.76 4.70 -12.86
C SER A 111 -2.54 3.45 -13.31
N ILE A 112 -2.16 2.25 -12.84
CA ILE A 112 -2.88 1.00 -13.09
C ILE A 112 -4.22 0.90 -12.35
N ALA A 113 -4.46 1.71 -11.32
CA ALA A 113 -5.63 1.63 -10.46
C ALA A 113 -6.99 1.62 -11.21
N PRO A 114 -7.23 2.48 -12.23
CA PRO A 114 -8.47 2.44 -13.00
C PRO A 114 -8.68 1.12 -13.78
N LEU A 115 -7.59 0.50 -14.25
CA LEU A 115 -7.67 -0.80 -14.93
C LEU A 115 -8.05 -1.90 -13.94
N ALA A 116 -7.44 -1.91 -12.76
CA ALA A 116 -7.78 -2.85 -11.68
C ALA A 116 -9.26 -2.75 -11.30
N GLY A 117 -9.79 -1.52 -11.14
CA GLY A 117 -11.20 -1.28 -10.86
C GLY A 117 -12.10 -1.85 -11.95
N ARG A 118 -11.89 -1.49 -13.23
CA ARG A 118 -12.68 -1.96 -14.37
C ARG A 118 -12.72 -3.49 -14.50
N LEU A 119 -11.59 -4.15 -14.29
CA LEU A 119 -11.51 -5.62 -14.36
C LEU A 119 -12.23 -6.28 -13.17
N THR A 120 -12.18 -5.67 -12.01
CA THR A 120 -12.90 -6.12 -10.81
C THR A 120 -14.41 -6.00 -11.00
N ASP A 121 -14.88 -4.86 -11.53
CA ASP A 121 -16.30 -4.59 -11.81
C ASP A 121 -16.89 -5.56 -12.86
N ARG A 122 -16.05 -6.07 -13.77
CA ARG A 122 -16.44 -7.11 -14.75
C ARG A 122 -16.52 -8.52 -14.16
N GLY A 123 -16.44 -8.68 -12.85
CA GLY A 123 -16.55 -9.98 -12.19
C GLY A 123 -15.24 -10.79 -12.11
N HIS A 124 -14.11 -10.23 -12.56
CA HIS A 124 -12.80 -10.91 -12.55
C HIS A 124 -11.98 -10.67 -11.27
N ALA A 125 -12.62 -10.22 -10.18
CA ALA A 125 -11.97 -9.81 -8.93
C ALA A 125 -10.92 -10.81 -8.42
N ARG A 126 -11.23 -12.12 -8.52
CA ARG A 126 -10.32 -13.16 -8.05
C ARG A 126 -9.06 -13.28 -8.92
N LEU A 127 -9.22 -13.30 -10.24
CA LEU A 127 -8.12 -13.38 -11.20
C LEU A 127 -7.23 -12.14 -11.07
N VAL A 128 -7.85 -10.97 -10.96
CA VAL A 128 -7.18 -9.68 -10.81
C VAL A 128 -6.36 -9.63 -9.52
N THR A 129 -6.93 -10.04 -8.38
CA THR A 129 -6.20 -10.13 -7.11
C THR A 129 -5.01 -11.09 -7.23
N THR A 130 -5.23 -12.29 -7.80
CA THR A 130 -4.14 -13.28 -7.99
C THR A 130 -3.04 -12.72 -8.89
N GLY A 131 -3.40 -12.06 -9.99
CA GLY A 131 -2.45 -11.46 -10.92
C GLY A 131 -1.58 -10.38 -10.26
N PHE A 132 -2.18 -9.48 -9.48
CA PHE A 132 -1.43 -8.44 -8.78
C PHE A 132 -0.53 -8.98 -7.66
N LEU A 133 -0.97 -10.01 -6.92
CA LEU A 133 -0.12 -10.66 -5.93
C LEU A 133 1.06 -11.39 -6.59
N ALA A 134 0.84 -12.03 -7.75
CA ALA A 134 1.92 -12.66 -8.52
C ALA A 134 2.89 -11.61 -9.09
N LEU A 135 2.40 -10.48 -9.60
CA LEU A 135 3.22 -9.36 -10.04
C LEU A 135 4.07 -8.79 -8.89
N LEU A 136 3.48 -8.66 -7.69
CA LEU A 136 4.21 -8.25 -6.49
C LEU A 136 5.34 -9.22 -6.13
N LEU A 137 5.10 -10.51 -6.22
CA LEU A 137 6.17 -11.49 -6.00
C LEU A 137 7.27 -11.39 -7.08
N ALA A 138 6.88 -11.30 -8.35
CA ALA A 138 7.83 -11.17 -9.47
C ALA A 138 8.65 -9.87 -9.38
N SER A 139 8.07 -8.78 -8.87
CA SER A 139 8.77 -7.50 -8.72
C SER A 139 10.00 -7.62 -7.81
N TRP A 140 9.95 -8.44 -6.75
CA TRP A 140 11.09 -8.65 -5.86
C TRP A 140 12.25 -9.35 -6.55
N GLY A 141 11.97 -10.23 -7.54
CA GLY A 141 13.02 -10.81 -8.41
C GLY A 141 13.70 -9.75 -9.28
N LEU A 142 12.92 -8.85 -9.88
CA LEU A 142 13.47 -7.73 -10.67
C LEU A 142 14.25 -6.74 -9.79
N LEU A 143 13.76 -6.44 -8.60
CA LEU A 143 14.45 -5.59 -7.63
C LEU A 143 15.79 -6.21 -7.20
N ALA A 144 15.85 -7.51 -6.99
CA ALA A 144 17.11 -8.21 -6.70
C ALA A 144 18.11 -8.11 -7.85
N LEU A 145 17.67 -8.31 -9.11
CA LEU A 145 18.48 -8.07 -10.29
C LEU A 145 18.91 -6.61 -10.43
N GLY A 146 18.13 -5.70 -9.88
CA GLY A 146 18.37 -4.26 -9.88
C GLY A 146 19.45 -3.78 -8.89
N ARG A 147 20.10 -4.69 -8.14
CA ARG A 147 21.13 -4.33 -7.17
C ARG A 147 22.26 -3.48 -7.72
N THR A 148 22.64 -3.72 -8.97
CA THR A 148 23.75 -3.02 -9.65
C THR A 148 23.35 -2.38 -10.97
N THR A 149 22.11 -2.54 -11.41
CA THR A 149 21.61 -2.08 -12.70
C THR A 149 20.27 -1.36 -12.57
N LEU A 150 20.15 -0.18 -13.20
CA LEU A 150 18.97 0.68 -13.07
C LEU A 150 17.71 0.12 -13.74
N ILE A 151 17.86 -0.51 -14.92
CA ILE A 151 16.70 -0.93 -15.72
C ILE A 151 15.82 -1.93 -14.96
N PRO A 152 16.34 -3.06 -14.45
CA PRO A 152 15.53 -3.99 -13.66
C PRO A 152 14.98 -3.33 -12.36
N LEU A 153 15.76 -2.44 -11.74
CA LEU A 153 15.32 -1.71 -10.55
C LEU A 153 14.09 -0.86 -10.86
N MET A 154 14.15 -0.03 -11.90
CA MET A 154 13.04 0.84 -12.29
C MET A 154 11.78 0.06 -12.67
N ILE A 155 11.93 -1.02 -13.44
CA ILE A 155 10.83 -1.88 -13.82
C ILE A 155 10.24 -2.56 -12.58
N GLY A 156 11.09 -3.05 -11.67
CA GLY A 156 10.68 -3.67 -10.41
C GLY A 156 9.85 -2.71 -9.53
N ILE A 157 10.26 -1.43 -9.42
CA ILE A 157 9.53 -0.39 -8.70
C ILE A 157 8.14 -0.19 -9.31
N VAL A 158 8.05 0.02 -10.63
CA VAL A 158 6.77 0.25 -11.32
C VAL A 158 5.83 -0.94 -11.14
N ILE A 159 6.34 -2.17 -11.26
CA ILE A 159 5.53 -3.39 -11.10
C ILE A 159 5.08 -3.56 -9.64
N LEU A 160 5.94 -3.26 -8.67
CA LEU A 160 5.58 -3.32 -7.26
C LEU A 160 4.46 -2.34 -6.94
N ASP A 161 4.60 -1.09 -7.33
CA ASP A 161 3.59 -0.06 -7.08
C ASP A 161 2.26 -0.38 -7.78
N ALA A 162 2.32 -0.87 -9.03
CA ALA A 162 1.15 -1.35 -9.75
C ALA A 162 0.46 -2.51 -9.02
N GLY A 163 1.23 -3.47 -8.51
CA GLY A 163 0.74 -4.61 -7.74
C GLY A 163 0.08 -4.19 -6.43
N VAL A 164 0.70 -3.27 -5.69
CA VAL A 164 0.15 -2.73 -4.44
C VAL A 164 -1.15 -1.99 -4.70
N GLN A 165 -1.18 -1.06 -5.66
CA GLN A 165 -2.37 -0.29 -5.97
C GLN A 165 -3.50 -1.16 -6.53
N GLY A 166 -3.18 -2.08 -7.43
CA GLY A 166 -4.17 -3.01 -7.98
C GLY A 166 -4.79 -3.90 -6.88
N THR A 167 -3.96 -4.45 -5.98
CA THR A 167 -4.46 -5.25 -4.85
C THR A 167 -5.27 -4.39 -3.87
N HIS A 168 -4.85 -3.15 -3.60
CA HIS A 168 -5.58 -2.22 -2.74
C HIS A 168 -6.99 -1.94 -3.26
N ILE A 169 -7.14 -1.62 -4.55
CA ILE A 169 -8.44 -1.38 -5.19
C ILE A 169 -9.33 -2.62 -5.14
N THR A 170 -8.79 -3.80 -5.47
CA THR A 170 -9.57 -5.04 -5.41
C THR A 170 -9.99 -5.42 -3.99
N ASN A 171 -9.15 -5.13 -2.98
CA ASN A 171 -9.48 -5.33 -1.58
C ASN A 171 -10.60 -4.40 -1.14
N GLN A 172 -10.53 -3.11 -1.47
CA GLN A 172 -11.58 -2.15 -1.14
C GLN A 172 -12.91 -2.52 -1.82
N ALA A 173 -12.89 -2.87 -3.11
CA ALA A 173 -14.09 -3.31 -3.81
C ALA A 173 -14.73 -4.53 -3.10
N ALA A 174 -13.92 -5.51 -2.68
CA ALA A 174 -14.41 -6.72 -2.02
C ALA A 174 -15.02 -6.44 -0.63
N ILE A 175 -14.49 -5.52 0.15
CA ILE A 175 -15.04 -5.21 1.48
C ILE A 175 -16.28 -4.30 1.41
N TYR A 176 -16.40 -3.45 0.39
CA TYR A 176 -17.53 -2.50 0.27
C TYR A 176 -18.85 -3.15 -0.11
N VAL A 177 -18.83 -4.36 -0.66
CA VAL A 177 -20.06 -5.13 -0.96
C VAL A 177 -20.58 -5.91 0.25
N LEU A 178 -19.77 -6.09 1.32
CA LEU A 178 -20.17 -6.86 2.50
C LEU A 178 -21.31 -6.18 3.26
N ALA A 179 -21.21 -4.88 3.48
CA ALA A 179 -22.19 -4.07 4.18
C ALA A 179 -22.07 -2.61 3.71
N PRO A 180 -22.83 -2.21 2.69
CA PRO A 180 -22.74 -0.85 2.11
C PRO A 180 -22.98 0.26 3.12
N GLU A 181 -23.82 0.04 4.13
CA GLU A 181 -24.14 0.96 5.22
C GLU A 181 -23.00 1.09 6.25
N LEU A 182 -22.08 0.11 6.29
CA LEU A 182 -20.95 0.08 7.24
C LEU A 182 -19.59 0.39 6.57
N ARG A 183 -19.59 0.93 5.35
CA ARG A 183 -18.37 1.21 4.57
C ARG A 183 -17.29 1.94 5.36
N SER A 184 -17.66 2.96 6.13
CA SER A 184 -16.72 3.72 6.96
C SER A 184 -16.02 2.83 8.00
N ARG A 185 -16.76 1.93 8.66
CA ARG A 185 -16.22 1.00 9.67
C ARG A 185 -15.34 -0.08 9.04
N LEU A 186 -15.76 -0.63 7.88
CA LEU A 186 -14.98 -1.58 7.08
C LEU A 186 -13.66 -0.96 6.61
N THR A 187 -13.73 0.29 6.10
CA THR A 187 -12.53 1.04 5.69
C THR A 187 -11.60 1.27 6.88
N THR A 188 -12.13 1.66 8.04
CA THR A 188 -11.32 1.87 9.25
C THR A 188 -10.56 0.60 9.64
N ALA A 189 -11.26 -0.55 9.72
CA ALA A 189 -10.62 -1.84 10.03
C ALA A 189 -9.51 -2.18 9.03
N TYR A 190 -9.82 -2.07 7.74
CA TYR A 190 -8.87 -2.35 6.66
C TYR A 190 -7.64 -1.43 6.70
N MET A 191 -7.84 -0.11 6.83
CA MET A 191 -6.75 0.87 6.81
C MET A 191 -5.86 0.77 8.05
N VAL A 192 -6.40 0.42 9.22
CA VAL A 192 -5.58 0.15 10.41
C VAL A 192 -4.62 -1.02 10.14
N ALA A 193 -5.09 -2.13 9.62
CA ALA A 193 -4.23 -3.26 9.27
C ALA A 193 -3.22 -2.90 8.16
N TYR A 194 -3.65 -2.15 7.17
CA TYR A 194 -2.84 -1.66 6.06
C TYR A 194 -1.64 -0.85 6.57
N PHE A 195 -1.86 0.15 7.43
CA PHE A 195 -0.78 0.98 7.97
C PHE A 195 0.06 0.28 9.04
N LEU A 196 -0.50 -0.66 9.80
CA LEU A 196 0.31 -1.53 10.66
C LEU A 196 1.28 -2.38 9.84
N GLY A 197 0.83 -2.90 8.69
CA GLY A 197 1.69 -3.54 7.71
C GLY A 197 2.81 -2.62 7.23
N GLY A 198 2.49 -1.36 6.91
CA GLY A 198 3.48 -0.36 6.50
C GLY A 198 4.54 -0.08 7.57
N THR A 199 4.12 0.06 8.83
CA THR A 199 5.04 0.24 9.97
C THR A 199 5.97 -0.97 10.12
N ALA A 200 5.42 -2.18 10.05
CA ALA A 200 6.22 -3.41 10.07
C ALA A 200 7.20 -3.46 8.89
N GLY A 201 6.76 -3.02 7.70
CA GLY A 201 7.60 -2.98 6.50
C GLY A 201 8.81 -2.07 6.63
N THR A 202 8.63 -0.87 7.18
CA THR A 202 9.75 0.05 7.45
C THR A 202 10.75 -0.55 8.43
N LEU A 203 10.27 -1.19 9.51
CA LEU A 203 11.14 -1.85 10.47
C LEU A 203 11.89 -3.02 9.85
N LEU A 204 11.18 -3.89 9.11
CA LEU A 204 11.78 -5.04 8.44
C LEU A 204 12.80 -4.62 7.37
N ALA A 205 12.56 -3.52 6.66
CA ALA A 205 13.49 -2.96 5.69
C ALA A 205 14.85 -2.62 6.33
N THR A 206 14.81 -1.90 7.45
CA THR A 206 16.03 -1.50 8.17
C THR A 206 16.77 -2.73 8.71
N LEU A 207 16.05 -3.63 9.41
CA LEU A 207 16.65 -4.84 9.98
C LEU A 207 17.24 -5.77 8.89
N ALA A 208 16.54 -5.94 7.78
CA ALA A 208 17.02 -6.78 6.68
C ALA A 208 18.22 -6.15 5.98
N TYR A 209 18.19 -4.83 5.78
CA TYR A 209 19.30 -4.12 5.15
C TYR A 209 20.57 -4.19 6.01
N ASP A 210 20.45 -4.00 7.31
CA ASP A 210 21.56 -4.12 8.27
C ASP A 210 22.13 -5.54 8.32
N ALA A 211 21.27 -6.57 8.18
CA ALA A 211 21.67 -7.97 8.26
C ALA A 211 22.34 -8.53 6.99
N GLY A 212 21.95 -8.06 5.80
CA GLY A 212 22.42 -8.62 4.54
C GLY A 212 22.19 -7.73 3.32
N GLY A 213 22.05 -6.40 3.53
CA GLY A 213 21.91 -5.43 2.46
C GLY A 213 20.64 -5.61 1.63
N TRP A 214 20.72 -5.15 0.41
CA TRP A 214 19.60 -5.18 -0.54
C TRP A 214 19.05 -6.60 -0.83
N ASP A 215 19.93 -7.59 -0.91
CA ASP A 215 19.55 -8.98 -1.19
C ASP A 215 18.65 -9.54 -0.08
N ALA A 216 18.97 -9.23 1.19
CA ALA A 216 18.13 -9.64 2.32
C ALA A 216 16.76 -8.94 2.31
N VAL A 217 16.70 -7.65 1.94
CA VAL A 217 15.43 -6.93 1.77
C VAL A 217 14.56 -7.61 0.70
N CYS A 218 15.16 -7.93 -0.45
CA CYS A 218 14.45 -8.61 -1.54
C CYS A 218 13.96 -10.01 -1.13
N ALA A 219 14.77 -10.76 -0.40
CA ALA A 219 14.39 -12.10 0.08
C ALA A 219 13.22 -12.03 1.09
N VAL A 220 13.27 -11.10 2.05
CA VAL A 220 12.18 -10.90 3.02
C VAL A 220 10.90 -10.43 2.32
N GLY A 221 10.99 -9.48 1.39
CA GLY A 221 9.84 -9.00 0.64
C GLY A 221 9.19 -10.11 -0.21
N ALA A 222 9.99 -10.91 -0.90
CA ALA A 222 9.51 -12.08 -1.63
C ALA A 222 8.85 -13.10 -0.69
N GLY A 223 9.44 -13.35 0.47
CA GLY A 223 8.88 -14.24 1.50
C GLY A 223 7.51 -13.79 1.99
N ILE A 224 7.33 -12.49 2.24
CA ILE A 224 6.03 -11.92 2.61
C ILE A 224 4.99 -12.16 1.49
N MET A 225 5.38 -12.01 0.23
CA MET A 225 4.45 -12.23 -0.89
C MET A 225 4.12 -13.70 -1.10
N VAL A 226 5.05 -14.62 -0.81
CA VAL A 226 4.76 -16.07 -0.79
C VAL A 226 3.72 -16.39 0.29
N VAL A 227 3.87 -15.82 1.49
CA VAL A 227 2.88 -15.96 2.58
C VAL A 227 1.53 -15.37 2.15
N ALA A 228 1.49 -14.19 1.54
CA ALA A 228 0.26 -13.57 1.06
C ALA A 228 -0.45 -14.44 0.00
N LEU A 229 0.29 -14.98 -0.97
CA LEU A 229 -0.25 -15.90 -1.98
C LEU A 229 -0.73 -17.22 -1.36
N GLY A 230 -0.01 -17.75 -0.37
CA GLY A 230 -0.43 -18.92 0.41
C GLY A 230 -1.75 -18.68 1.13
N LEU A 231 -1.88 -17.57 1.87
CA LEU A 231 -3.12 -17.16 2.53
C LEU A 231 -4.26 -17.00 1.52
N TRP A 232 -4.01 -16.35 0.39
CA TRP A 232 -4.99 -16.20 -0.68
C TRP A 232 -5.42 -17.54 -1.28
N GLY A 233 -4.47 -18.45 -1.47
CA GLY A 233 -4.73 -19.80 -1.97
C GLY A 233 -5.56 -20.66 -1.01
N LEU A 234 -5.22 -20.67 0.29
CA LEU A 234 -5.89 -21.45 1.32
C LEU A 234 -7.31 -20.96 1.59
N THR A 235 -7.55 -19.67 1.48
CA THR A 235 -8.86 -19.04 1.73
C THR A 235 -9.72 -18.95 0.47
N ARG A 236 -9.53 -19.86 -0.49
CA ARG A 236 -10.24 -19.86 -1.78
C ARG A 236 -11.77 -19.87 -1.68
N ARG A 237 -12.31 -20.44 -0.64
CA ARG A 237 -13.76 -20.56 -0.41
C ARG A 237 -14.37 -19.35 0.30
N VAL A 238 -13.54 -18.46 0.84
CA VAL A 238 -14.01 -17.25 1.52
C VAL A 238 -14.48 -16.25 0.46
N GLY A 239 -15.78 -15.91 0.45
CA GLY A 239 -16.38 -14.98 -0.51
C GLY A 239 -16.79 -15.58 -1.87
N ALA A 240 -16.78 -16.91 -2.03
CA ALA A 240 -17.48 -17.53 -3.16
C ALA A 240 -19.00 -17.37 -2.93
N PRO A 241 -19.79 -16.93 -3.93
CA PRO A 241 -21.24 -16.95 -3.82
C PRO A 241 -21.68 -18.39 -3.53
N ALA A 242 -22.62 -18.55 -2.58
CA ALA A 242 -23.26 -19.84 -2.35
C ALA A 242 -23.88 -20.27 -3.68
N THR A 243 -23.39 -21.36 -4.25
CA THR A 243 -24.01 -21.99 -5.42
C THR A 243 -25.34 -22.52 -4.95
N THR A 244 -26.42 -21.80 -5.24
CA THR A 244 -27.80 -22.31 -5.18
C THR A 244 -28.11 -23.12 -6.43
#